data_bcdca59194e1f0fb9426352a6f0c7f90
#
_entry.id   bcdca59194e1f0fb9426352a6f0c7f90
#
_cell.length_a   1.000
_cell.length_b   1.000
_cell.length_c   1.000
_cell.angle_alpha   90.00
_cell.angle_beta   90.00
_cell.angle_gamma   90.00
#
_symmetry.space_group_name_H-M   'P 1'
#
loop_
_entity.id
_entity.type
_entity.pdbx_description
1 polymer ?
#
loop_
_entity_poly.entity_id
_entity_poly.type
_entity_poly.pdbx_seq_one_letter_code
_entity_poly.pdbx_strand_id
1 'polypeptide(L)'
;MMHVEIHGEGRRPYLLMVHGICSSRAQWRPNLAALAKVATPVVVELLGHGRSQSPADPAAYRVEAYIERFEALRTQLGAERWAICGQSFGAGLTLNYALACPGRISAQVVTNSASGLGPARPVVSEEVRHERAAAFMARGRAGLEAMAIYPKRSGRLPPDVEDELVRDVELISLEAMAQTITVTAPGLSAADRLGEIAVPTLLVNGRREKSFQPLRDLAAARIPGVRVVDLEGGHPVNLDCAAEFDAAATAFLAATA
;
A
#
# COMPACT_ATOMS: atom_id res chain seq x y z
N MET A 1 -10.82 13.79 -3.30
CA MET A 1 -10.84 12.65 -4.23
C MET A 1 -9.42 12.12 -4.37
N MET A 2 -9.20 10.81 -4.49
CA MET A 2 -7.90 10.24 -4.82
C MET A 2 -7.62 10.44 -6.31
N HIS A 3 -6.36 10.70 -6.67
CA HIS A 3 -5.90 10.64 -8.05
C HIS A 3 -5.80 9.18 -8.48
N VAL A 4 -6.25 8.87 -9.71
CA VAL A 4 -6.32 7.51 -10.24
C VAL A 4 -5.77 7.51 -11.67
N GLU A 5 -4.89 6.56 -11.96
CA GLU A 5 -4.44 6.25 -13.33
C GLU A 5 -4.84 4.82 -13.70
N ILE A 6 -5.37 4.63 -14.90
CA ILE A 6 -5.76 3.32 -15.41
C ILE A 6 -4.83 2.99 -16.60
N HIS A 7 -4.17 1.84 -16.50
CA HIS A 7 -3.18 1.42 -17.49
C HIS A 7 -3.66 0.19 -18.26
N GLY A 8 -3.84 0.33 -19.57
CA GLY A 8 -4.28 -0.73 -20.47
C GLY A 8 -5.68 -0.52 -21.05
N GLU A 9 -6.18 -1.50 -21.80
CA GLU A 9 -7.39 -1.36 -22.64
C GLU A 9 -8.72 -1.65 -21.91
N GLY A 10 -8.73 -1.84 -20.59
CA GLY A 10 -9.95 -2.10 -19.80
C GLY A 10 -10.67 -3.44 -20.07
N ARG A 11 -10.03 -4.37 -20.77
CA ARG A 11 -10.62 -5.67 -21.19
C ARG A 11 -10.30 -6.84 -20.27
N ARG A 12 -9.58 -6.60 -19.15
CA ARG A 12 -9.11 -7.64 -18.23
C ARG A 12 -9.62 -7.34 -16.84
N PRO A 13 -9.57 -8.31 -15.90
CA PRO A 13 -9.84 -8.02 -14.50
C PRO A 13 -9.02 -6.81 -14.04
N TYR A 14 -9.65 -5.91 -13.27
CA TYR A 14 -8.94 -4.76 -12.71
C TYR A 14 -8.04 -5.19 -11.56
N LEU A 15 -6.90 -4.48 -11.41
CA LEU A 15 -5.96 -4.62 -10.30
C LEU A 15 -5.78 -3.27 -9.61
N LEU A 16 -6.40 -3.08 -8.45
CA LEU A 16 -6.13 -1.91 -7.62
C LEU A 16 -4.71 -1.97 -7.08
N MET A 17 -3.93 -0.90 -7.26
CA MET A 17 -2.55 -0.81 -6.79
C MET A 17 -2.37 0.37 -5.83
N VAL A 18 -1.97 0.07 -4.58
CA VAL A 18 -1.89 1.02 -3.48
C VAL A 18 -0.45 1.13 -2.98
N HIS A 19 0.13 2.33 -3.12
CA HIS A 19 1.52 2.61 -2.77
C HIS A 19 1.76 2.74 -1.24
N GLY A 20 3.03 2.76 -0.83
CA GLY A 20 3.46 3.00 0.53
C GLY A 20 3.38 4.46 0.97
N ILE A 21 3.52 4.72 2.26
CA ILE A 21 3.63 6.08 2.80
C ILE A 21 4.90 6.77 2.24
N CYS A 22 4.88 8.07 2.05
CA CYS A 22 5.94 8.86 1.40
C CYS A 22 6.28 8.37 -0.02
N SER A 23 5.31 7.84 -0.74
CA SER A 23 5.45 7.34 -2.10
C SER A 23 4.35 7.93 -2.99
N SER A 24 4.25 7.45 -4.21
CA SER A 24 3.22 7.84 -5.19
C SER A 24 2.95 6.69 -6.15
N ARG A 25 2.12 6.95 -7.16
CA ARG A 25 1.90 6.06 -8.29
C ARG A 25 3.21 5.64 -9.00
N ALA A 26 4.22 6.49 -8.98
CA ALA A 26 5.52 6.24 -9.63
C ALA A 26 6.20 4.96 -9.10
N GLN A 27 5.92 4.55 -7.88
CA GLN A 27 6.40 3.31 -7.29
C GLN A 27 6.06 2.06 -8.14
N TRP A 28 4.94 2.09 -8.85
CA TRP A 28 4.46 0.96 -9.64
C TRP A 28 4.92 0.96 -11.09
N ARG A 29 5.53 2.06 -11.55
CA ARG A 29 5.90 2.25 -12.96
C ARG A 29 6.70 1.08 -13.56
N PRO A 30 7.71 0.51 -12.88
CA PRO A 30 8.46 -0.63 -13.44
C PRO A 30 7.62 -1.89 -13.62
N ASN A 31 6.55 -2.05 -12.83
CA ASN A 31 5.73 -3.26 -12.80
C ASN A 31 4.52 -3.21 -13.76
N LEU A 32 4.13 -2.00 -14.22
CA LEU A 32 2.89 -1.81 -14.99
C LEU A 32 2.83 -2.64 -16.27
N ALA A 33 3.93 -2.68 -17.03
CA ALA A 33 3.96 -3.39 -18.31
C ALA A 33 3.79 -4.91 -18.15
N ALA A 34 4.32 -5.48 -17.08
CA ALA A 34 4.17 -6.90 -16.78
C ALA A 34 2.76 -7.20 -16.27
N LEU A 35 2.27 -6.44 -15.29
CA LEU A 35 0.96 -6.63 -14.68
C LEU A 35 -0.17 -6.38 -15.68
N ALA A 36 0.01 -5.46 -16.63
CA ALA A 36 -0.95 -5.20 -17.71
C ALA A 36 -1.16 -6.39 -18.66
N LYS A 37 -0.30 -7.42 -18.60
CA LYS A 37 -0.51 -8.67 -19.37
C LYS A 37 -1.62 -9.54 -18.79
N VAL A 38 -1.91 -9.43 -17.51
CA VAL A 38 -2.87 -10.29 -16.79
C VAL A 38 -4.05 -9.55 -16.19
N ALA A 39 -3.94 -8.24 -15.94
CA ALA A 39 -4.99 -7.41 -15.39
C ALA A 39 -4.91 -5.98 -15.93
N THR A 40 -5.93 -5.16 -15.71
CA THR A 40 -5.86 -3.72 -15.95
C THR A 40 -5.44 -3.01 -14.66
N PRO A 41 -4.17 -2.50 -14.56
CA PRO A 41 -3.73 -1.78 -13.38
C PRO A 41 -4.53 -0.49 -13.16
N VAL A 42 -5.02 -0.30 -11.94
CA VAL A 42 -5.70 0.89 -11.45
C VAL A 42 -4.86 1.43 -10.30
N VAL A 43 -4.00 2.37 -10.60
CA VAL A 43 -3.03 2.92 -9.64
C VAL A 43 -3.62 4.14 -8.97
N VAL A 44 -3.66 4.15 -7.65
CA VAL A 44 -4.17 5.27 -6.87
C VAL A 44 -3.05 5.99 -6.13
N GLU A 45 -3.19 7.29 -5.93
CA GLU A 45 -2.41 8.06 -4.96
C GLU A 45 -3.25 8.25 -3.70
N LEU A 46 -2.68 7.94 -2.54
CA LEU A 46 -3.34 8.09 -1.24
C LEU A 46 -3.63 9.57 -0.96
N LEU A 47 -4.61 9.86 -0.11
CA LEU A 47 -4.93 11.24 0.27
C LEU A 47 -3.68 11.97 0.76
N GLY A 48 -3.51 13.19 0.29
CA GLY A 48 -2.37 14.04 0.61
C GLY A 48 -1.05 13.66 -0.05
N HIS A 49 -1.04 12.63 -0.89
CA HIS A 49 0.14 12.22 -1.67
C HIS A 49 -0.06 12.63 -3.14
N GLY A 50 1.04 13.03 -3.78
CA GLY A 50 1.05 13.35 -5.19
C GLY A 50 -0.06 14.36 -5.57
N ARG A 51 -0.94 13.94 -6.48
CA ARG A 51 -2.04 14.75 -7.04
C ARG A 51 -3.37 14.57 -6.31
N SER A 52 -3.41 13.71 -5.28
CA SER A 52 -4.61 13.48 -4.50
C SER A 52 -4.96 14.67 -3.62
N GLN A 53 -6.26 14.87 -3.38
CA GLN A 53 -6.74 15.89 -2.45
C GLN A 53 -6.25 15.64 -1.02
N SER A 54 -6.19 16.72 -0.24
CA SER A 54 -5.82 16.75 1.18
C SER A 54 -6.99 17.25 2.02
N PRO A 55 -8.02 16.41 2.27
CA PRO A 55 -9.16 16.83 3.09
C PRO A 55 -8.71 17.29 4.48
N ALA A 56 -9.33 18.35 5.02
CA ALA A 56 -9.04 18.82 6.37
C ALA A 56 -9.67 17.92 7.45
N ASP A 57 -10.78 17.23 7.12
CA ASP A 57 -11.48 16.36 8.07
C ASP A 57 -10.65 15.09 8.35
N PRO A 58 -10.25 14.86 9.62
CA PRO A 58 -9.54 13.65 10.02
C PRO A 58 -10.31 12.36 9.72
N ALA A 59 -11.64 12.39 9.71
CA ALA A 59 -12.45 11.21 9.40
C ALA A 59 -12.20 10.67 8.00
N ALA A 60 -11.79 11.54 7.06
CA ALA A 60 -11.42 11.15 5.71
C ALA A 60 -10.22 10.19 5.64
N TYR A 61 -9.38 10.17 6.69
CA TYR A 61 -8.16 9.37 6.77
C TYR A 61 -8.31 8.07 7.56
N ARG A 62 -9.51 7.73 8.02
CA ARG A 62 -9.77 6.43 8.63
C ARG A 62 -9.61 5.31 7.61
N VAL A 63 -9.24 4.13 8.08
CA VAL A 63 -9.08 2.94 7.22
C VAL A 63 -10.39 2.62 6.50
N GLU A 64 -11.53 2.71 7.20
CA GLU A 64 -12.86 2.48 6.64
C GLU A 64 -13.18 3.47 5.51
N ALA A 65 -12.78 4.74 5.65
CA ALA A 65 -12.99 5.75 4.64
C ALA A 65 -12.11 5.52 3.37
N TYR A 66 -10.96 4.87 3.50
CA TYR A 66 -10.20 4.39 2.34
C TYR A 66 -10.91 3.21 1.67
N ILE A 67 -11.44 2.25 2.44
CA ILE A 67 -12.20 1.11 1.92
C ILE A 67 -13.42 1.60 1.14
N GLU A 68 -14.18 2.55 1.67
CA GLU A 68 -15.32 3.17 0.97
C GLU A 68 -14.91 3.80 -0.37
N ARG A 69 -13.74 4.45 -0.43
CA ARG A 69 -13.22 5.03 -1.69
C ARG A 69 -12.81 3.96 -2.68
N PHE A 70 -12.21 2.86 -2.23
CA PHE A 70 -11.88 1.74 -3.10
C PHE A 70 -13.16 1.10 -3.65
N GLU A 71 -14.18 0.91 -2.84
CA GLU A 71 -15.49 0.40 -3.27
C GLU A 71 -16.19 1.35 -4.26
N ALA A 72 -16.14 2.66 -4.02
CA ALA A 72 -16.68 3.65 -4.95
C ALA A 72 -15.96 3.60 -6.30
N LEU A 73 -14.63 3.48 -6.30
CA LEU A 73 -13.83 3.35 -7.52
C LEU A 73 -14.13 2.04 -8.25
N ARG A 74 -14.19 0.90 -7.53
CA ARG A 74 -14.55 -0.39 -8.10
C ARG A 74 -15.92 -0.32 -8.78
N THR A 75 -16.91 0.28 -8.13
CA THR A 75 -18.26 0.45 -8.65
C THR A 75 -18.29 1.36 -9.87
N GLN A 76 -17.54 2.47 -9.84
CA GLN A 76 -17.40 3.39 -10.99
C GLN A 76 -16.81 2.69 -12.23
N LEU A 77 -15.89 1.73 -12.01
CA LEU A 77 -15.31 0.93 -13.08
C LEU A 77 -16.21 -0.22 -13.55
N GLY A 78 -17.37 -0.41 -12.92
CA GLY A 78 -18.27 -1.52 -13.24
C GLY A 78 -17.69 -2.90 -12.88
N ALA A 79 -16.69 -2.96 -12.01
CA ALA A 79 -16.08 -4.21 -11.61
C ALA A 79 -16.92 -4.89 -10.51
N GLU A 80 -17.41 -6.11 -10.76
CA GLU A 80 -18.06 -6.90 -9.70
C GLU A 80 -17.05 -7.31 -8.64
N ARG A 81 -15.89 -7.78 -9.09
CA ARG A 81 -14.71 -8.12 -8.27
C ARG A 81 -13.46 -7.59 -8.95
N TRP A 82 -12.42 -7.37 -8.19
CA TRP A 82 -11.10 -7.03 -8.70
C TRP A 82 -9.97 -7.63 -7.86
N ALA A 83 -8.78 -7.70 -8.41
CA ALA A 83 -7.59 -8.03 -7.63
C ALA A 83 -7.04 -6.74 -6.97
N ILE A 84 -6.28 -6.91 -5.91
CA ILE A 84 -5.64 -5.80 -5.20
C ILE A 84 -4.16 -6.07 -4.96
N CYS A 85 -3.35 -5.03 -5.02
CA CYS A 85 -1.91 -5.08 -4.75
C CYS A 85 -1.53 -3.92 -3.84
N GLY A 86 -0.92 -4.20 -2.70
CA GLY A 86 -0.50 -3.19 -1.74
C GLY A 86 0.97 -3.31 -1.37
N GLN A 87 1.66 -2.18 -1.27
CA GLN A 87 3.03 -2.11 -0.78
C GLN A 87 3.08 -1.39 0.57
N SER A 88 3.76 -1.96 1.56
CA SER A 88 4.00 -1.32 2.86
C SER A 88 2.70 -0.81 3.51
N PHE A 89 2.55 0.50 3.64
CA PHE A 89 1.34 1.14 4.14
C PHE A 89 0.10 0.77 3.29
N GLY A 90 0.25 0.75 1.97
CA GLY A 90 -0.80 0.31 1.06
C GLY A 90 -1.18 -1.14 1.27
N ALA A 91 -0.23 -2.02 1.64
CA ALA A 91 -0.56 -3.41 1.98
C ALA A 91 -1.41 -3.49 3.26
N GLY A 92 -1.18 -2.63 4.26
CA GLY A 92 -2.06 -2.53 5.42
C GLY A 92 -3.49 -2.14 5.05
N LEU A 93 -3.66 -1.18 4.13
CA LEU A 93 -4.97 -0.78 3.62
C LEU A 93 -5.66 -1.92 2.84
N THR A 94 -4.92 -2.61 1.96
CA THR A 94 -5.49 -3.69 1.15
C THR A 94 -5.83 -4.93 1.99
N LEU A 95 -5.05 -5.25 3.03
CA LEU A 95 -5.39 -6.30 3.99
C LEU A 95 -6.72 -6.01 4.71
N ASN A 96 -6.90 -4.79 5.20
CA ASN A 96 -8.16 -4.37 5.83
C ASN A 96 -9.33 -4.37 4.85
N TYR A 97 -9.08 -3.98 3.59
CA TYR A 97 -10.09 -4.04 2.55
C TYR A 97 -10.51 -5.49 2.24
N ALA A 98 -9.56 -6.42 2.14
CA ALA A 98 -9.87 -7.84 1.95
C ALA A 98 -10.64 -8.45 3.12
N LEU A 99 -10.38 -8.00 4.36
CA LEU A 99 -11.12 -8.41 5.55
C LEU A 99 -12.55 -7.84 5.58
N ALA A 100 -12.73 -6.59 5.15
CA ALA A 100 -14.03 -5.93 5.17
C ALA A 100 -14.95 -6.36 4.00
N CYS A 101 -14.39 -6.62 2.82
CA CYS A 101 -15.13 -6.87 1.59
C CYS A 101 -14.62 -8.11 0.84
N PRO A 102 -14.52 -9.30 1.47
CA PRO A 102 -13.90 -10.48 0.82
C PRO A 102 -14.61 -10.90 -0.46
N GLY A 103 -15.93 -10.71 -0.56
CA GLY A 103 -16.71 -11.01 -1.76
C GLY A 103 -16.41 -10.10 -2.96
N ARG A 104 -15.71 -9.00 -2.76
CA ARG A 104 -15.33 -8.04 -3.81
C ARG A 104 -13.91 -8.22 -4.32
N ILE A 105 -13.11 -9.06 -3.66
CA ILE A 105 -11.70 -9.28 -3.98
C ILE A 105 -11.53 -10.66 -4.58
N SER A 106 -10.91 -10.74 -5.76
CA SER A 106 -10.59 -12.02 -6.41
C SER A 106 -9.26 -12.59 -5.90
N ALA A 107 -8.27 -11.73 -5.67
CA ALA A 107 -6.95 -12.08 -5.16
C ALA A 107 -6.27 -10.84 -4.57
N GLN A 108 -5.31 -11.03 -3.66
CA GLN A 108 -4.46 -9.95 -3.18
C GLN A 108 -2.98 -10.30 -3.25
N VAL A 109 -2.17 -9.28 -3.60
CA VAL A 109 -0.71 -9.31 -3.51
C VAL A 109 -0.28 -8.29 -2.47
N VAL A 110 0.49 -8.69 -1.49
CA VAL A 110 1.02 -7.80 -0.45
C VAL A 110 2.53 -7.93 -0.38
N THR A 111 3.20 -6.83 -0.03
CA THR A 111 4.64 -6.85 0.24
C THR A 111 4.90 -6.56 1.71
N ASN A 112 6.17 -6.38 2.08
CA ASN A 112 6.59 -6.07 3.44
C ASN A 112 5.78 -4.91 4.04
N SER A 113 4.99 -5.20 5.08
CA SER A 113 4.13 -4.23 5.75
C SER A 113 4.15 -4.42 7.26
N ALA A 114 5.06 -3.72 7.93
CA ALA A 114 5.10 -3.75 9.40
C ALA A 114 3.86 -3.09 10.03
N SER A 115 3.24 -2.13 9.36
CA SER A 115 2.01 -1.48 9.83
C SER A 115 0.76 -2.35 9.67
N GLY A 116 0.72 -3.20 8.63
CA GLY A 116 -0.44 -4.08 8.37
C GLY A 116 -0.35 -5.42 9.09
N LEU A 117 0.85 -6.01 9.17
CA LEU A 117 1.09 -7.35 9.73
C LEU A 117 1.64 -7.33 11.17
N GLY A 118 2.15 -6.18 11.63
CA GLY A 118 2.63 -6.01 13.00
C GLY A 118 1.50 -5.78 14.00
N PRO A 119 1.82 -5.78 15.29
CA PRO A 119 0.83 -5.59 16.35
C PRO A 119 0.10 -4.25 16.24
N ALA A 120 -1.14 -4.24 16.66
CA ALA A 120 -1.93 -3.02 16.73
C ALA A 120 -1.24 -1.97 17.62
N ARG A 121 -1.26 -0.73 17.17
CA ARG A 121 -0.76 0.38 17.98
C ARG A 121 -1.80 0.76 19.03
N PRO A 122 -1.37 1.16 20.24
CA PRO A 122 -2.31 1.62 21.26
C PRO A 122 -3.21 2.76 20.72
N VAL A 123 -4.49 2.65 21.01
CA VAL A 123 -5.42 3.75 20.76
C VAL A 123 -5.06 4.89 21.72
N VAL A 124 -4.88 6.07 21.19
CA VAL A 124 -4.55 7.26 21.96
C VAL A 124 -5.73 8.24 21.95
N SER A 125 -5.81 9.10 22.95
CA SER A 125 -6.84 10.16 23.02
C SER A 125 -6.71 11.13 21.84
N GLU A 126 -7.76 11.89 21.59
CA GLU A 126 -7.76 12.93 20.57
C GLU A 126 -6.72 14.02 20.84
N GLU A 127 -6.54 14.37 22.09
CA GLU A 127 -5.51 15.31 22.53
C GLU A 127 -4.11 14.85 22.15
N VAL A 128 -3.75 13.59 22.46
CA VAL A 128 -2.45 13.00 22.08
C VAL A 128 -2.30 12.94 20.56
N ARG A 129 -3.38 12.70 19.81
CA ARG A 129 -3.33 12.77 18.35
C ARG A 129 -3.01 14.17 17.85
N HIS A 130 -3.66 15.19 18.40
CA HIS A 130 -3.40 16.58 18.06
C HIS A 130 -1.96 16.99 18.40
N GLU A 131 -1.46 16.62 19.58
CA GLU A 131 -0.06 16.86 19.96
C GLU A 131 0.93 16.24 18.98
N ARG A 132 0.71 14.96 18.57
CA ARG A 132 1.56 14.27 17.60
C ARG A 132 1.50 14.91 16.21
N ALA A 133 0.33 15.33 15.78
CA ALA A 133 0.14 16.04 14.52
C ALA A 133 0.87 17.40 14.55
N ALA A 134 0.72 18.16 15.63
CA ALA A 134 1.41 19.44 15.81
C ALA A 134 2.95 19.26 15.85
N ALA A 135 3.44 18.24 16.55
CA ALA A 135 4.86 17.93 16.60
C ALA A 135 5.43 17.54 15.23
N PHE A 136 4.66 16.80 14.40
CA PHE A 136 5.06 16.52 13.02
C PHE A 136 5.07 17.79 12.17
N MET A 137 4.02 18.62 12.26
CA MET A 137 3.90 19.89 11.53
C MET A 137 5.03 20.87 11.88
N ALA A 138 5.43 20.95 13.15
CA ALA A 138 6.54 21.79 13.60
C ALA A 138 7.89 21.41 12.97
N ARG A 139 8.07 20.15 12.57
CA ARG A 139 9.28 19.69 11.86
C ARG A 139 9.25 20.03 10.36
N GLY A 140 8.10 20.33 9.81
CA GLY A 140 7.91 20.69 8.41
C GLY A 140 8.45 19.66 7.44
N ARG A 141 8.93 20.11 6.28
CA ARG A 141 9.53 19.24 5.25
C ARG A 141 10.74 18.45 5.76
N ALA A 142 11.56 19.03 6.61
CA ALA A 142 12.70 18.33 7.21
C ALA A 142 12.25 17.08 8.01
N GLY A 143 11.08 17.13 8.64
CA GLY A 143 10.49 15.98 9.31
C GLY A 143 10.13 14.84 8.34
N LEU A 144 9.63 15.18 7.17
CA LEU A 144 9.33 14.21 6.10
C LEU A 144 10.61 13.59 5.53
N GLU A 145 11.61 14.42 5.20
CA GLU A 145 12.91 13.99 4.68
C GLU A 145 13.70 13.11 5.68
N ALA A 146 13.47 13.32 6.97
CA ALA A 146 14.08 12.50 8.03
C ALA A 146 13.48 11.10 8.15
N MET A 147 12.33 10.80 7.52
CA MET A 147 11.71 9.48 7.57
C MET A 147 12.58 8.46 6.83
N ALA A 148 12.77 7.28 7.42
CA ALA A 148 13.60 6.21 6.84
C ALA A 148 13.13 5.74 5.45
N ILE A 149 11.83 5.95 5.17
CA ILE A 149 11.17 5.59 3.92
C ILE A 149 11.19 6.72 2.87
N TYR A 150 11.85 7.85 3.15
CA TYR A 150 12.00 8.93 2.17
C TYR A 150 12.80 8.41 0.95
N PRO A 151 12.35 8.66 -0.31
CA PRO A 151 12.91 8.02 -1.50
C PRO A 151 14.44 8.10 -1.60
N LYS A 152 15.04 9.27 -1.42
CA LYS A 152 16.50 9.46 -1.45
C LYS A 152 17.29 8.64 -0.41
N ARG A 153 16.63 8.06 0.57
CA ARG A 153 17.26 7.22 1.60
C ARG A 153 17.33 5.75 1.21
N SER A 154 16.62 5.34 0.16
CA SER A 154 16.61 3.96 -0.31
C SER A 154 17.98 3.52 -0.87
N GLY A 155 18.65 4.39 -1.64
CA GLY A 155 19.95 4.12 -2.27
C GLY A 155 19.95 2.94 -3.26
N ARG A 156 18.77 2.44 -3.65
CA ARG A 156 18.59 1.24 -4.49
C ARG A 156 17.49 1.37 -5.53
N LEU A 157 16.79 2.50 -5.55
CA LEU A 157 15.73 2.72 -6.52
C LEU A 157 16.35 2.93 -7.91
N PRO A 158 15.68 2.48 -9.00
CA PRO A 158 16.04 2.90 -10.34
C PRO A 158 16.06 4.43 -10.41
N PRO A 159 17.11 5.07 -10.98
CA PRO A 159 17.27 6.53 -10.93
C PRO A 159 16.07 7.33 -11.43
N ASP A 160 15.46 6.87 -12.51
CA ASP A 160 14.30 7.51 -13.11
C ASP A 160 13.03 7.39 -12.24
N VAL A 161 12.89 6.30 -11.48
CA VAL A 161 11.82 6.10 -10.49
C VAL A 161 12.09 6.95 -9.25
N GLU A 162 13.35 6.99 -8.77
CA GLU A 162 13.74 7.81 -7.62
C GLU A 162 13.46 9.29 -7.90
N ASP A 163 13.88 9.80 -9.06
CA ASP A 163 13.65 11.18 -9.46
C ASP A 163 12.16 11.54 -9.51
N GLU A 164 11.31 10.63 -10.00
CA GLU A 164 9.87 10.86 -10.04
C GLU A 164 9.27 10.82 -8.63
N LEU A 165 9.63 9.84 -7.81
CA LEU A 165 9.19 9.74 -6.42
C LEU A 165 9.60 10.97 -5.60
N VAL A 166 10.82 11.48 -5.80
CA VAL A 166 11.29 12.69 -5.13
C VAL A 166 10.45 13.90 -5.53
N ARG A 167 10.16 14.07 -6.82
CA ARG A 167 9.26 15.15 -7.28
C ARG A 167 7.85 15.02 -6.70
N ASP A 168 7.31 13.80 -6.66
CA ASP A 168 5.96 13.57 -6.14
C ASP A 168 5.88 13.75 -4.62
N VAL A 169 6.96 13.46 -3.87
CA VAL A 169 7.03 13.73 -2.42
C VAL A 169 6.97 15.23 -2.11
N GLU A 170 7.48 16.10 -3.00
CA GLU A 170 7.34 17.55 -2.84
C GLU A 170 5.86 18.02 -2.89
N LEU A 171 4.97 17.22 -3.51
CA LEU A 171 3.54 17.49 -3.57
C LEU A 171 2.79 17.00 -2.30
N ILE A 172 3.44 16.28 -1.40
CA ILE A 172 2.79 15.78 -0.18
C ILE A 172 2.37 16.95 0.71
N SER A 173 1.08 16.99 1.07
CA SER A 173 0.58 17.89 2.11
C SER A 173 1.07 17.42 3.49
N LEU A 174 1.71 18.32 4.23
CA LEU A 174 2.16 18.02 5.60
C LEU A 174 0.99 17.78 6.54
N GLU A 175 -0.10 18.51 6.38
CA GLU A 175 -1.33 18.33 7.14
C GLU A 175 -1.94 16.95 6.90
N ALA A 176 -2.04 16.53 5.63
CA ALA A 176 -2.53 15.21 5.28
C ALA A 176 -1.59 14.10 5.76
N MET A 177 -0.27 14.31 5.72
CA MET A 177 0.70 13.37 6.28
C MET A 177 0.56 13.25 7.80
N ALA A 178 0.34 14.36 8.51
CA ALA A 178 0.04 14.33 9.95
C ALA A 178 -1.21 13.49 10.24
N GLN A 179 -2.29 13.66 9.45
CA GLN A 179 -3.49 12.81 9.56
C GLN A 179 -3.20 11.33 9.23
N THR A 180 -2.43 11.06 8.19
CA THR A 180 -2.02 9.70 7.82
C THR A 180 -1.27 9.01 8.97
N ILE A 181 -0.34 9.70 9.64
CA ILE A 181 0.44 9.18 10.76
C ILE A 181 -0.41 8.99 12.02
N THR A 182 -1.36 9.89 12.30
CA THR A 182 -2.08 9.93 13.56
C THR A 182 -3.48 9.29 13.52
N VAL A 183 -4.05 9.15 12.33
CA VAL A 183 -5.39 8.55 12.14
C VAL A 183 -5.29 7.21 11.40
N THR A 184 -4.69 7.18 10.19
CA THR A 184 -4.68 5.96 9.38
C THR A 184 -3.73 4.91 9.95
N ALA A 185 -2.47 5.29 10.25
CA ALA A 185 -1.44 4.34 10.66
C ALA A 185 -1.79 3.53 11.93
N PRO A 186 -2.45 4.07 12.97
CA PRO A 186 -2.87 3.29 14.12
C PRO A 186 -3.91 2.21 13.81
N GLY A 187 -4.76 2.43 12.81
CA GLY A 187 -5.83 1.51 12.41
C GLY A 187 -5.42 0.44 11.39
N LEU A 188 -4.15 0.44 10.92
CA LEU A 188 -3.75 -0.44 9.82
C LEU A 188 -3.49 -1.89 10.20
N SER A 189 -3.23 -2.19 11.48
CA SER A 189 -2.90 -3.55 11.89
C SER A 189 -4.06 -4.52 11.65
N ALA A 190 -3.79 -5.56 10.89
CA ALA A 190 -4.66 -6.72 10.69
C ALA A 190 -4.16 -7.96 11.46
N ALA A 191 -3.11 -7.80 12.30
CA ALA A 191 -2.38 -8.92 12.93
C ALA A 191 -3.29 -9.91 13.68
N ASP A 192 -4.28 -9.41 14.41
CA ASP A 192 -5.19 -10.25 15.19
C ASP A 192 -6.26 -10.96 14.33
N ARG A 193 -6.43 -10.51 13.08
CA ARG A 193 -7.46 -10.96 12.14
C ARG A 193 -6.90 -11.70 10.91
N LEU A 194 -5.60 -11.99 10.86
CA LEU A 194 -4.98 -12.64 9.70
C LEU A 194 -5.64 -13.99 9.36
N GLY A 195 -6.11 -14.73 10.35
CA GLY A 195 -6.85 -15.98 10.15
C GLY A 195 -8.22 -15.85 9.51
N GLU A 196 -8.77 -14.64 9.44
CA GLU A 196 -10.07 -14.33 8.82
C GLU A 196 -9.95 -14.00 7.32
N ILE A 197 -8.71 -13.85 6.80
CA ILE A 197 -8.48 -13.53 5.39
C ILE A 197 -8.92 -14.71 4.54
N ALA A 198 -10.02 -14.54 3.81
CA ALA A 198 -10.64 -15.57 2.98
C ALA A 198 -10.28 -15.47 1.51
N VAL A 199 -9.53 -14.43 1.11
CA VAL A 199 -9.15 -14.22 -0.29
C VAL A 199 -7.79 -14.86 -0.61
N PRO A 200 -7.58 -15.41 -1.82
CA PRO A 200 -6.28 -15.88 -2.24
C PRO A 200 -5.22 -14.80 -2.04
N THR A 201 -4.14 -15.11 -1.32
CA THR A 201 -3.14 -14.13 -0.91
C THR A 201 -1.73 -14.56 -1.32
N LEU A 202 -1.00 -13.64 -1.95
CA LEU A 202 0.44 -13.74 -2.20
C LEU A 202 1.16 -12.71 -1.34
N LEU A 203 2.10 -13.15 -0.51
CA LEU A 203 3.07 -12.28 0.16
C LEU A 203 4.40 -12.35 -0.60
N VAL A 204 4.81 -11.24 -1.20
CA VAL A 204 6.15 -11.10 -1.78
C VAL A 204 7.04 -10.40 -0.77
N ASN A 205 7.96 -11.15 -0.18
CA ASN A 205 8.81 -10.71 0.92
C ASN A 205 10.21 -10.32 0.45
N GLY A 206 10.65 -9.12 0.82
CA GLY A 206 12.02 -8.67 0.70
C GLY A 206 12.86 -9.12 1.90
N ARG A 207 13.72 -10.14 1.72
CA ARG A 207 14.49 -10.79 2.81
C ARG A 207 15.55 -9.91 3.45
N ARG A 208 15.96 -8.83 2.76
CA ARG A 208 16.97 -7.90 3.30
C ARG A 208 16.39 -6.99 4.39
N GLU A 209 15.07 -6.81 4.46
CA GLU A 209 14.41 -6.14 5.57
C GLU A 209 14.32 -7.11 6.78
N LYS A 210 15.40 -7.20 7.55
CA LYS A 210 15.54 -8.17 8.64
C LYS A 210 14.49 -8.00 9.73
N SER A 211 14.10 -6.76 10.03
CA SER A 211 13.05 -6.44 11.02
C SER A 211 11.67 -6.94 10.63
N PHE A 212 11.42 -7.17 9.35
CA PHE A 212 10.13 -7.68 8.86
C PHE A 212 10.04 -9.22 8.91
N GLN A 213 11.14 -9.96 8.95
CA GLN A 213 11.11 -11.42 8.81
C GLN A 213 10.22 -12.14 9.85
N PRO A 214 10.16 -11.73 11.14
CA PRO A 214 9.21 -12.32 12.08
C PRO A 214 7.74 -12.11 11.68
N LEU A 215 7.41 -10.99 11.04
CA LEU A 215 6.05 -10.70 10.55
C LEU A 215 5.72 -11.50 9.29
N ARG A 216 6.70 -11.74 8.44
CA ARG A 216 6.59 -12.67 7.31
C ARG A 216 6.23 -14.07 7.79
N ASP A 217 6.90 -14.57 8.83
CA ASP A 217 6.64 -15.89 9.40
C ASP A 217 5.26 -15.94 10.08
N LEU A 218 4.88 -14.88 10.77
CA LEU A 218 3.54 -14.73 11.34
C LEU A 218 2.46 -14.79 10.25
N ALA A 219 2.62 -14.05 9.16
CA ALA A 219 1.68 -14.05 8.04
C ALA A 219 1.60 -15.44 7.39
N ALA A 220 2.74 -16.10 7.16
CA ALA A 220 2.82 -17.46 6.62
C ALA A 220 2.08 -18.48 7.50
N ALA A 221 2.14 -18.30 8.82
CA ALA A 221 1.48 -19.22 9.78
C ALA A 221 -0.01 -18.94 9.95
N ARG A 222 -0.47 -17.69 9.76
CA ARG A 222 -1.84 -17.28 10.14
C ARG A 222 -2.78 -17.03 8.98
N ILE A 223 -2.28 -16.58 7.82
CA ILE A 223 -3.15 -16.33 6.66
C ILE A 223 -3.46 -17.66 5.98
N PRO A 224 -4.73 -18.09 5.90
CA PRO A 224 -5.10 -19.37 5.30
C PRO A 224 -4.67 -19.45 3.83
N GLY A 225 -3.91 -20.47 3.46
CA GLY A 225 -3.51 -20.73 2.08
C GLY A 225 -2.60 -19.65 1.46
N VAL A 226 -1.97 -18.80 2.27
CA VAL A 226 -1.06 -17.77 1.75
C VAL A 226 0.10 -18.41 0.99
N ARG A 227 0.38 -17.86 -0.19
CA ARG A 227 1.62 -18.16 -0.91
C ARG A 227 2.68 -17.11 -0.53
N VAL A 228 3.87 -17.57 -0.19
CA VAL A 228 4.99 -16.67 0.14
C VAL A 228 6.09 -16.85 -0.89
N VAL A 229 6.56 -15.73 -1.43
CA VAL A 229 7.72 -15.68 -2.31
C VAL A 229 8.76 -14.77 -1.66
N ASP A 230 9.90 -15.35 -1.33
CA ASP A 230 11.02 -14.67 -0.70
C ASP A 230 12.02 -14.20 -1.77
N LEU A 231 12.26 -12.89 -1.88
CA LEU A 231 13.18 -12.28 -2.83
C LEU A 231 14.34 -11.58 -2.11
N GLU A 232 15.48 -11.46 -2.78
CA GLU A 232 16.67 -10.79 -2.24
C GLU A 232 16.61 -9.26 -2.36
N GLY A 233 15.43 -8.69 -2.03
CA GLY A 233 15.13 -7.26 -1.97
C GLY A 233 15.02 -6.74 -0.54
N GLY A 234 14.92 -5.42 -0.41
CA GLY A 234 14.59 -4.71 0.83
C GLY A 234 13.10 -4.40 0.94
N HIS A 235 12.80 -3.28 1.60
CA HIS A 235 11.43 -2.82 1.83
C HIS A 235 10.61 -2.59 0.54
N PRO A 236 11.14 -1.89 -0.51
CA PRO A 236 10.43 -1.72 -1.76
C PRO A 236 10.72 -2.89 -2.71
N VAL A 237 10.37 -4.13 -2.31
CA VAL A 237 10.74 -5.36 -3.02
C VAL A 237 10.26 -5.39 -4.48
N ASN A 238 9.15 -4.72 -4.79
CA ASN A 238 8.64 -4.55 -6.15
C ASN A 238 9.54 -3.66 -7.03
N LEU A 239 10.42 -2.86 -6.43
CA LEU A 239 11.41 -2.04 -7.12
C LEU A 239 12.80 -2.70 -7.10
N ASP A 240 13.22 -3.19 -5.92
CA ASP A 240 14.52 -3.83 -5.74
C ASP A 240 14.68 -5.12 -6.58
N CYS A 241 13.59 -5.85 -6.78
CA CYS A 241 13.50 -7.13 -7.49
C CYS A 241 12.35 -7.10 -8.49
N ALA A 242 12.29 -6.09 -9.35
CA ALA A 242 11.12 -5.83 -10.19
C ALA A 242 10.75 -7.03 -11.10
N ALA A 243 11.72 -7.65 -11.74
CA ALA A 243 11.47 -8.77 -12.64
C ALA A 243 10.92 -10.01 -11.90
N GLU A 244 11.50 -10.34 -10.75
CA GLU A 244 11.07 -11.48 -9.92
C GLU A 244 9.71 -11.22 -9.26
N PHE A 245 9.47 -9.96 -8.81
CA PHE A 245 8.17 -9.54 -8.31
C PHE A 245 7.11 -9.68 -9.40
N ASP A 246 7.37 -9.18 -10.59
CA ASP A 246 6.47 -9.23 -11.74
C ASP A 246 6.13 -10.67 -12.12
N ALA A 247 7.15 -11.55 -12.16
CA ALA A 247 6.96 -12.98 -12.46
C ALA A 247 6.05 -13.65 -11.40
N ALA A 248 6.30 -13.39 -10.11
CA ALA A 248 5.51 -13.96 -9.02
C ALA A 248 4.06 -13.43 -9.02
N ALA A 249 3.89 -12.12 -9.15
CA ALA A 249 2.58 -11.47 -9.11
C ALA A 249 1.74 -11.83 -10.34
N THR A 250 2.30 -11.81 -11.54
CA THR A 250 1.56 -12.18 -12.77
C THR A 250 1.15 -13.63 -12.77
N ALA A 251 2.03 -14.56 -12.38
CA ALA A 251 1.71 -16.00 -12.29
C ALA A 251 0.60 -16.25 -11.25
N PHE A 252 0.64 -15.55 -10.11
CA PHE A 252 -0.38 -15.69 -9.08
C PHE A 252 -1.73 -15.13 -9.54
N LEU A 253 -1.76 -13.90 -10.09
CA LEU A 253 -2.98 -13.27 -10.55
C LEU A 253 -3.64 -14.04 -11.70
N ALA A 254 -2.85 -14.57 -12.65
CA ALA A 254 -3.38 -15.39 -13.74
C ALA A 254 -4.01 -16.71 -13.25
N ALA A 255 -3.52 -17.27 -12.16
CA ALA A 255 -4.03 -18.52 -11.59
C ALA A 255 -5.29 -18.30 -10.70
N THR A 256 -5.62 -17.05 -10.35
CA THR A 256 -6.74 -16.69 -9.45
C THR A 256 -7.80 -15.81 -10.14
N ALA A 257 -7.66 -15.56 -11.44
CA ALA A 257 -8.57 -14.75 -12.26
C ALA A 257 -9.90 -15.47 -12.54
#